data_62764da3f71ba6b4eb45f4ccdc21b4e0
#
_entry.id   62764da3f71ba6b4eb45f4ccdc21b4e0
#
_cell.length_a   1.000
_cell.length_b   1.000
_cell.length_c   1.000
_cell.angle_alpha   90.00
_cell.angle_beta   90.00
_cell.angle_gamma   90.00
#
_symmetry.space_group_name_H-M   'P 1'
#
loop_
_entity.id
_entity.type
_entity.pdbx_description
1 polymer ?
#
loop_
_entity_poly.entity_id
_entity_poly.type
_entity_poly.pdbx_seq_one_letter_code
_entity_poly.pdbx_strand_id
1 'polypeptide(L)'
;MDELISRLVANVGVDRDAAEKALAIMFEFLRKEGPPDKVQALLERMPGAIELIEAQGGVDASGGGMFALGGIMGAGTKMMAAGLSMGQVQGVARETLAYAREKAGEDAVGEIVGAVPGLSQFV
;
A
#
# COMPACT_ATOMS: atom_id res chain seq x y z
N MET A 1 9.65 -6.76 -5.58
CA MET A 1 9.04 -5.42 -5.56
C MET A 1 9.50 -4.49 -6.68
N ASP A 2 10.61 -4.77 -7.29
CA ASP A 2 11.12 -3.87 -8.35
C ASP A 2 10.13 -3.65 -9.47
N GLU A 3 9.41 -4.69 -9.86
CA GLU A 3 8.42 -4.57 -10.92
C GLU A 3 7.33 -3.58 -10.56
N LEU A 4 6.80 -3.68 -9.35
CA LEU A 4 5.75 -2.77 -8.90
C LEU A 4 6.29 -1.35 -8.76
N ILE A 5 7.48 -1.21 -8.20
CA ILE A 5 8.12 0.10 -8.06
C ILE A 5 8.31 0.73 -9.44
N SER A 6 8.75 -0.05 -10.42
CA SER A 6 8.92 0.45 -11.79
C SER A 6 7.59 0.89 -12.39
N ARG A 7 6.52 0.15 -12.12
CA ARG A 7 5.19 0.55 -12.58
C ARG A 7 4.77 1.89 -11.98
N LEU A 8 5.05 2.09 -10.70
CA LEU A 8 4.70 3.33 -10.03
C LEU A 8 5.50 4.50 -10.63
N VAL A 9 6.78 4.31 -10.85
CA VAL A 9 7.61 5.35 -11.46
C VAL A 9 7.10 5.70 -12.84
N ALA A 10 6.76 4.70 -13.64
CA ALA A 10 6.34 4.90 -15.02
C ALA A 10 4.91 5.40 -15.13
N ASN A 11 4.00 4.85 -14.36
CA ASN A 11 2.56 5.10 -14.53
C ASN A 11 2.01 6.18 -13.61
N VAL A 12 2.59 6.32 -12.45
CA VAL A 12 2.14 7.30 -11.46
C VAL A 12 2.98 8.56 -11.51
N GLY A 13 4.24 8.42 -11.89
CA GLY A 13 5.14 9.57 -12.02
C GLY A 13 5.82 9.95 -10.72
N VAL A 14 6.07 8.98 -9.85
CA VAL A 14 6.78 9.21 -8.59
C VAL A 14 8.22 8.76 -8.71
N ASP A 15 9.09 9.30 -7.84
CA ASP A 15 10.47 8.84 -7.73
C ASP A 15 10.50 7.46 -7.11
N ARG A 16 11.59 6.74 -7.33
CA ARG A 16 11.75 5.41 -6.76
C ARG A 16 11.65 5.45 -5.23
N ASP A 17 12.29 6.41 -4.58
CA ASP A 17 12.21 6.55 -3.13
C ASP A 17 10.78 6.79 -2.66
N ALA A 18 10.08 7.67 -3.35
CA ALA A 18 8.69 7.96 -3.02
C ALA A 18 7.81 6.73 -3.24
N ALA A 19 8.09 5.98 -4.29
CA ALA A 19 7.35 4.74 -4.57
C ALA A 19 7.54 3.73 -3.46
N GLU A 20 8.77 3.55 -3.00
CA GLU A 20 9.06 2.62 -1.91
C GLU A 20 8.35 3.01 -0.63
N LYS A 21 8.39 4.28 -0.29
CA LYS A 21 7.68 4.77 0.89
C LYS A 21 6.18 4.59 0.77
N ALA A 22 5.64 4.91 -0.38
CA ALA A 22 4.21 4.78 -0.61
C ALA A 22 3.76 3.32 -0.50
N LEU A 23 4.53 2.40 -1.06
CA LEU A 23 4.21 0.99 -0.97
C LEU A 23 4.27 0.49 0.46
N ALA A 24 5.28 0.92 1.22
CA ALA A 24 5.37 0.52 2.62
C ALA A 24 4.16 1.01 3.40
N ILE A 25 3.76 2.25 3.17
CA ILE A 25 2.56 2.81 3.80
C ILE A 25 1.32 2.02 3.40
N MET A 26 1.20 1.69 2.13
CA MET A 26 0.05 0.94 1.64
C MET A 26 -0.04 -0.45 2.27
N PHE A 27 1.07 -1.16 2.34
CA PHE A 27 1.10 -2.48 2.94
C PHE A 27 0.83 -2.44 4.43
N GLU A 28 1.39 -1.46 5.14
CA GLU A 28 1.10 -1.29 6.55
C GLU A 28 -0.37 -0.99 6.79
N PHE A 29 -0.94 -0.15 5.95
CA PHE A 29 -2.37 0.13 6.00
C PHE A 29 -3.19 -1.14 5.84
N LEU A 30 -2.85 -1.96 4.87
CA LEU A 30 -3.55 -3.22 4.64
C LEU A 30 -3.42 -4.16 5.84
N ARG A 31 -2.24 -4.21 6.44
CA ARG A 31 -2.03 -5.07 7.61
C ARG A 31 -2.85 -4.62 8.80
N LYS A 32 -3.05 -3.32 8.94
CA LYS A 32 -3.82 -2.78 10.06
C LYS A 32 -5.31 -2.90 9.86
N GLU A 33 -5.78 -2.56 8.67
CA GLU A 33 -7.21 -2.44 8.43
C GLU A 33 -7.82 -3.70 7.84
N GLY A 34 -7.03 -4.51 7.16
CA GLY A 34 -7.53 -5.71 6.52
C GLY A 34 -7.48 -6.93 7.43
N PRO A 35 -8.05 -8.05 6.98
CA PRO A 35 -7.96 -9.30 7.74
C PRO A 35 -6.52 -9.77 7.79
N PRO A 36 -5.94 -9.92 9.00
CA PRO A 36 -4.49 -10.20 9.12
C PRO A 36 -4.05 -11.45 8.36
N ASP A 37 -4.83 -12.51 8.42
CA ASP A 37 -4.48 -13.76 7.75
C ASP A 37 -4.42 -13.59 6.25
N LYS A 38 -5.39 -12.90 5.69
CA LYS A 38 -5.47 -12.71 4.24
C LYS A 38 -4.41 -11.76 3.74
N VAL A 39 -4.16 -10.70 4.49
CA VAL A 39 -3.13 -9.73 4.13
C VAL A 39 -1.75 -10.38 4.21
N GLN A 40 -1.49 -11.16 5.25
CA GLN A 40 -0.22 -11.85 5.38
C GLN A 40 0.00 -12.80 4.19
N ALA A 41 -1.02 -13.57 3.83
CA ALA A 41 -0.94 -14.47 2.69
C ALA A 41 -0.66 -13.70 1.39
N LEU A 42 -1.29 -12.55 1.23
CA LEU A 42 -1.05 -11.71 0.06
C LEU A 42 0.39 -11.23 0.02
N LEU A 43 0.91 -10.73 1.13
CA LEU A 43 2.27 -10.23 1.19
C LEU A 43 3.29 -11.32 0.90
N GLU A 44 3.01 -12.54 1.35
CA GLU A 44 3.89 -13.67 1.07
C GLU A 44 3.93 -14.01 -0.42
N ARG A 45 2.87 -13.72 -1.13
CA ARG A 45 2.82 -13.95 -2.58
C ARG A 45 3.45 -12.82 -3.38
N MET A 46 3.79 -11.72 -2.72
CA MET A 46 4.43 -10.58 -3.37
C MET A 46 5.88 -10.51 -2.89
N PRO A 47 6.82 -11.05 -3.68
CA PRO A 47 8.22 -11.10 -3.25
C PRO A 47 8.77 -9.72 -2.94
N GLY A 48 9.38 -9.57 -1.78
CA GLY A 48 9.97 -8.32 -1.37
C GLY A 48 9.05 -7.38 -0.63
N ALA A 49 7.76 -7.70 -0.51
CA ALA A 49 6.82 -6.81 0.17
C ALA A 49 7.14 -6.68 1.66
N ILE A 50 7.40 -7.79 2.31
CA ILE A 50 7.71 -7.79 3.74
C ILE A 50 9.03 -7.09 3.99
N GLU A 51 10.04 -7.38 3.17
CA GLU A 51 11.33 -6.72 3.28
C GLU A 51 11.21 -5.22 3.08
N LEU A 52 10.35 -4.80 2.18
CA LEU A 52 10.14 -3.38 1.95
C LEU A 52 9.54 -2.69 3.17
N ILE A 53 8.57 -3.32 3.81
CA ILE A 53 7.98 -2.78 5.03
C ILE A 53 9.04 -2.63 6.10
N GLU A 54 9.86 -3.66 6.27
CA GLU A 54 10.92 -3.64 7.28
C GLU A 54 12.00 -2.61 6.96
N ALA A 55 12.34 -2.48 5.68
CA ALA A 55 13.35 -1.52 5.26
C ALA A 55 12.93 -0.09 5.50
N GLN A 56 11.63 0.20 5.46
CA GLN A 56 11.12 1.52 5.73
C GLN A 56 10.94 1.79 7.22
N GLY A 57 11.37 0.84 8.05
CA GLY A 57 11.49 1.06 9.48
C GLY A 57 10.19 1.13 10.25
N GLY A 58 9.20 0.41 9.81
CA GLY A 58 7.93 0.44 10.51
C GLY A 58 7.34 1.83 10.47
N VAL A 59 6.98 2.27 9.29
CA VAL A 59 6.46 3.61 9.03
C VAL A 59 5.42 4.04 10.04
N ASP A 60 4.76 3.07 10.60
CA ASP A 60 3.66 3.30 11.49
C ASP A 60 4.07 3.57 12.91
N ALA A 61 5.25 3.10 13.28
CA ALA A 61 5.65 3.16 14.67
C ALA A 61 5.95 4.56 15.13
N SER A 62 6.42 5.39 14.25
CA SER A 62 7.00 6.66 14.69
C SER A 62 6.00 7.77 14.88
N GLY A 63 4.94 7.79 14.20
CA GLY A 63 4.10 8.96 14.27
C GLY A 63 2.65 8.67 14.55
N GLY A 64 2.37 7.41 14.71
CA GLY A 64 1.00 6.97 14.67
C GLY A 64 0.12 7.51 15.78
N GLY A 65 0.71 7.75 16.91
CA GLY A 65 -0.08 8.05 18.09
C GLY A 65 -0.96 9.26 17.97
N MET A 66 -0.37 10.35 17.55
CA MET A 66 -1.07 11.62 17.60
C MET A 66 -1.97 11.88 16.40
N PHE A 67 -1.54 11.44 15.25
CA PHE A 67 -2.24 11.75 14.02
C PHE A 67 -2.74 10.49 13.34
N ALA A 68 -3.05 9.49 14.13
CA ALA A 68 -3.53 8.24 13.59
C ALA A 68 -4.95 8.41 13.07
N LEU A 69 -5.04 9.01 11.93
CA LEU A 69 -6.26 8.95 11.17
C LEU A 69 -6.34 7.52 10.68
N GLY A 70 -7.30 6.78 11.16
CA GLY A 70 -7.46 5.41 10.74
C GLY A 70 -7.85 5.31 9.27
N GLY A 71 -7.66 4.13 8.72
CA GLY A 71 -8.14 3.81 7.40
C GLY A 71 -7.38 4.50 6.28
N ILE A 72 -8.05 4.60 5.16
CA ILE A 72 -7.46 5.10 3.92
C ILE A 72 -7.04 6.56 4.03
N MET A 73 -7.71 7.32 4.85
CA MET A 73 -7.37 8.73 5.06
C MET A 73 -5.99 8.88 5.70
N GLY A 74 -5.72 8.04 6.69
CA GLY A 74 -4.41 8.05 7.34
C GLY A 74 -3.29 7.65 6.39
N ALA A 75 -3.52 6.62 5.60
CA ALA A 75 -2.55 6.19 4.60
C ALA A 75 -2.31 7.28 3.57
N GLY A 76 -3.37 7.90 3.08
CA GLY A 76 -3.24 8.98 2.11
C GLY A 76 -2.45 10.16 2.66
N THR A 77 -2.72 10.54 3.92
CA THR A 77 -2.00 11.63 4.56
C THR A 77 -0.51 11.32 4.67
N LYS A 78 -0.16 10.09 5.05
CA LYS A 78 1.23 9.68 5.14
C LYS A 78 1.92 9.72 3.78
N MET A 79 1.24 9.28 2.74
CA MET A 79 1.79 9.32 1.40
C MET A 79 2.01 10.74 0.93
N MET A 80 1.08 11.63 1.22
CA MET A 80 1.23 13.04 0.87
C MET A 80 2.40 13.66 1.62
N ALA A 81 2.61 13.27 2.86
CA ALA A 81 3.77 13.71 3.63
C ALA A 81 5.07 13.20 3.02
N ALA A 82 5.02 12.09 2.30
CA ALA A 82 6.19 11.56 1.60
C ALA A 82 6.43 12.22 0.25
N GLY A 83 5.58 13.17 -0.14
CA GLY A 83 5.77 13.95 -1.35
C GLY A 83 4.83 13.63 -2.50
N LEU A 84 3.84 12.78 -2.27
CA LEU A 84 2.90 12.42 -3.32
C LEU A 84 1.72 13.38 -3.36
N SER A 85 1.23 13.66 -4.58
CA SER A 85 -0.01 14.39 -4.74
C SER A 85 -1.19 13.44 -4.54
N MET A 86 -2.39 14.00 -4.42
CA MET A 86 -3.60 13.19 -4.27
C MET A 86 -3.78 12.22 -5.45
N GLY A 87 -3.55 12.69 -6.65
CA GLY A 87 -3.63 11.82 -7.83
C GLY A 87 -2.61 10.70 -7.81
N GLN A 88 -1.42 10.99 -7.31
CA GLN A 88 -0.37 9.98 -7.18
C GLN A 88 -0.73 8.96 -6.11
N VAL A 89 -1.32 9.40 -5.01
CA VAL A 89 -1.80 8.49 -3.97
C VAL A 89 -2.80 7.49 -4.55
N GLN A 90 -3.76 7.99 -5.31
CA GLN A 90 -4.75 7.14 -5.95
C GLN A 90 -4.09 6.17 -6.94
N GLY A 91 -3.13 6.67 -7.69
CA GLY A 91 -2.39 5.83 -8.64
C GLY A 91 -1.64 4.71 -7.95
N VAL A 92 -0.98 5.02 -6.83
CA VAL A 92 -0.27 4.00 -6.05
C VAL A 92 -1.24 2.91 -5.60
N ALA A 93 -2.38 3.30 -5.05
CA ALA A 93 -3.36 2.32 -4.59
C ALA A 93 -3.83 1.43 -5.73
N ARG A 94 -4.13 2.02 -6.86
CA ARG A 94 -4.60 1.29 -8.03
C ARG A 94 -3.58 0.30 -8.56
N GLU A 95 -2.34 0.78 -8.73
CA GLU A 95 -1.27 -0.09 -9.24
C GLU A 95 -0.93 -1.20 -8.27
N THR A 96 -0.93 -0.90 -6.98
CA THR A 96 -0.66 -1.89 -5.95
C THR A 96 -1.71 -3.00 -5.98
N LEU A 97 -2.97 -2.62 -6.06
CA LEU A 97 -4.04 -3.61 -6.10
C LEU A 97 -4.01 -4.43 -7.39
N ALA A 98 -3.69 -3.79 -8.51
CA ALA A 98 -3.57 -4.51 -9.77
C ALA A 98 -2.45 -5.54 -9.72
N TYR A 99 -1.30 -5.15 -9.18
CA TYR A 99 -0.18 -6.05 -9.02
C TYR A 99 -0.53 -7.20 -8.07
N ALA A 100 -1.22 -6.88 -6.99
CA ALA A 100 -1.66 -7.89 -6.03
C ALA A 100 -2.57 -8.92 -6.69
N ARG A 101 -3.47 -8.47 -7.56
CA ARG A 101 -4.34 -9.39 -8.30
C ARG A 101 -3.54 -10.33 -9.19
N GLU A 102 -2.50 -9.82 -9.82
CA GLU A 102 -1.65 -10.66 -10.66
C GLU A 102 -0.93 -11.73 -9.86
N LYS A 103 -0.53 -11.42 -8.64
CA LYS A 103 0.27 -12.34 -7.83
C LYS A 103 -0.57 -13.26 -6.97
N ALA A 104 -1.67 -12.78 -6.43
CA ALA A 104 -2.48 -13.54 -5.49
C ALA A 104 -3.86 -13.92 -6.03
N GLY A 105 -4.27 -13.33 -7.14
CA GLY A 105 -5.57 -13.61 -7.72
C GLY A 105 -6.65 -12.62 -7.29
N GLU A 106 -7.67 -12.51 -8.10
CA GLU A 106 -8.76 -11.57 -7.86
C GLU A 106 -9.53 -11.86 -6.58
N ASP A 107 -9.74 -13.14 -6.29
CA ASP A 107 -10.53 -13.52 -5.13
C ASP A 107 -9.86 -13.07 -3.83
N ALA A 108 -8.55 -13.31 -3.72
CA ALA A 108 -7.82 -12.93 -2.52
C ALA A 108 -7.82 -11.41 -2.33
N VAL A 109 -7.58 -10.68 -3.39
CA VAL A 109 -7.57 -9.22 -3.33
C VAL A 109 -8.97 -8.68 -3.08
N GLY A 110 -9.98 -9.27 -3.70
CA GLY A 110 -11.36 -8.86 -3.51
C GLY A 110 -11.81 -8.98 -2.07
N GLU A 111 -11.41 -10.06 -1.39
CA GLU A 111 -11.73 -10.24 0.02
C GLU A 111 -11.10 -9.14 0.88
N ILE A 112 -9.86 -8.79 0.59
CA ILE A 112 -9.18 -7.74 1.33
C ILE A 112 -9.82 -6.38 1.05
N VAL A 113 -10.08 -6.08 -0.22
CA VAL A 113 -10.72 -4.83 -0.61
C VAL A 113 -12.10 -4.69 0.05
N GLY A 114 -12.87 -5.78 0.07
CA GLY A 114 -14.19 -5.75 0.68
C GLY A 114 -14.14 -5.57 2.20
N ALA A 115 -13.06 -5.99 2.83
CA ALA A 115 -12.90 -5.89 4.28
C ALA A 115 -12.35 -4.53 4.72
N VAL A 116 -11.75 -3.78 3.82
CA VAL A 116 -11.13 -2.48 4.14
C VAL A 116 -12.04 -1.36 3.65
N PRO A 117 -12.60 -0.57 4.58
CA PRO A 117 -13.50 0.52 4.18
C PRO A 117 -12.78 1.56 3.33
N GLY A 118 -13.42 1.94 2.23
CA GLY A 118 -12.90 2.98 1.35
C GLY A 118 -11.94 2.48 0.29
N LEU A 119 -11.39 1.29 0.46
CA LEU A 119 -10.42 0.78 -0.51
C LEU A 119 -11.08 0.45 -1.85
N SER A 120 -12.34 0.04 -1.83
CA SER A 120 -13.07 -0.30 -3.04
C SER A 120 -13.20 0.88 -4.01
N GLN A 121 -13.01 2.10 -3.51
CA GLN A 121 -13.06 3.28 -4.38
C GLN A 121 -11.88 3.36 -5.34
N PHE A 122 -10.83 2.60 -5.07
CA PHE A 122 -9.61 2.64 -5.87
C PHE A 122 -9.44 1.45 -6.81
N VAL A 123 -10.42 0.59 -6.88
CA VAL A 123 -10.35 -0.59 -7.75
C VAL A 123 -11.30 -0.51 -8.92
#